data_8300b37434bcc1bc60469604e089bfd9
#
_entry.id   8300b37434bcc1bc60469604e089bfd9
#
_cell.length_a   1.000
_cell.length_b   1.000
_cell.length_c   1.000
_cell.angle_alpha   90.00
_cell.angle_beta   90.00
_cell.angle_gamma   90.00
#
_symmetry.space_group_name_H-M   'P 1'
#
loop_
_entity.id
_entity.type
_entity.pdbx_description
1 polymer ?
#
loop_
_entity_poly.entity_id
_entity_poly.type
_entity_poly.pdbx_seq_one_letter_code
_entity_poly.pdbx_strand_id
1 'polypeptide(L)'
;MTMLNDKVVLVSGGSQGVGAAVARAAAREGAIIAVTGRRPERGEALARELTDHGAKAIYVRTDVADVAQARESVAAVIRAFGRIDCLVNCAGLTARGTLLDTTPDLFDQHIAVNLRGPFFLMQSAVADMLSRHAPGTIVNIGSTSAHCGQSFLAAYSVAKSGLAALTRNAAHAHRFDRIRINALNIGWTETEGEDATQRAYHAAGDNWQQQAGKTLPMGRLGQVDEIADMVVFLLSDRSGVVTGSVIDWDQIVIGAVD
;
A
#
# COMPACT_ATOMS: atom_id res chain seq x y z
N MET A 1 23.39 -2.87 -10.44
CA MET A 1 22.91 -1.52 -10.06
C MET A 1 21.59 -1.70 -9.34
N THR A 2 21.49 -1.14 -8.14
CA THR A 2 20.26 -1.13 -7.35
C THR A 2 19.20 -0.24 -7.99
N MET A 3 17.94 -0.62 -7.89
CA MET A 3 16.83 0.07 -8.59
C MET A 3 16.39 1.38 -7.93
N LEU A 4 16.66 1.55 -6.61
CA LEU A 4 16.17 2.69 -5.82
C LEU A 4 17.29 3.41 -5.07
N ASN A 5 18.52 3.37 -5.60
CA ASN A 5 19.69 3.95 -4.92
C ASN A 5 19.45 5.39 -4.46
N ASP A 6 19.65 5.65 -3.18
CA ASP A 6 19.46 6.94 -2.49
C ASP A 6 18.05 7.55 -2.58
N LYS A 7 17.05 6.86 -3.13
CA LYS A 7 15.66 7.35 -3.11
C LYS A 7 15.10 7.27 -1.70
N VAL A 8 14.44 8.33 -1.26
CA VAL A 8 13.69 8.36 0.01
C VAL A 8 12.29 7.80 -0.23
N VAL A 9 12.01 6.65 0.36
CA VAL A 9 10.75 5.91 0.20
C VAL A 9 9.97 5.93 1.51
N LEU A 10 8.77 6.51 1.49
CA LEU A 10 7.82 6.43 2.58
C LEU A 10 6.83 5.28 2.32
N VAL A 11 6.73 4.33 3.25
CA VAL A 11 5.76 3.23 3.21
C VAL A 11 4.73 3.42 4.33
N SER A 12 3.53 3.87 3.95
CA SER A 12 2.39 3.95 4.87
C SER A 12 1.83 2.57 5.14
N GLY A 13 1.63 2.21 6.42
CA GLY A 13 1.29 0.84 6.79
C GLY A 13 2.47 -0.13 6.67
N GLY A 14 3.69 0.38 6.76
CA GLY A 14 4.93 -0.38 6.53
C GLY A 14 5.34 -1.32 7.66
N SER A 15 4.62 -1.37 8.79
CA SER A 15 5.07 -2.12 9.96
C SER A 15 4.73 -3.63 9.94
N GLN A 16 4.03 -4.12 8.91
CA GLN A 16 3.65 -5.54 8.76
C GLN A 16 3.22 -5.89 7.33
N GLY A 17 3.06 -7.18 7.05
CA GLY A 17 2.49 -7.71 5.80
C GLY A 17 3.16 -7.14 4.56
N VAL A 18 2.35 -6.80 3.55
CA VAL A 18 2.84 -6.24 2.28
C VAL A 18 3.71 -5.00 2.47
N GLY A 19 3.33 -4.08 3.38
CA GLY A 19 4.10 -2.87 3.60
C GLY A 19 5.50 -3.14 4.16
N ALA A 20 5.64 -4.10 5.08
CA ALA A 20 6.96 -4.49 5.60
C ALA A 20 7.81 -5.19 4.53
N ALA A 21 7.20 -6.04 3.70
CA ALA A 21 7.90 -6.67 2.58
C ALA A 21 8.40 -5.60 1.57
N VAL A 22 7.56 -4.62 1.24
CA VAL A 22 7.95 -3.49 0.37
C VAL A 22 9.11 -2.70 0.99
N ALA A 23 9.07 -2.39 2.29
CA ALA A 23 10.15 -1.67 2.96
C ALA A 23 11.48 -2.44 2.89
N ARG A 24 11.45 -3.77 3.13
CA ARG A 24 12.63 -4.64 2.99
C ARG A 24 13.14 -4.71 1.56
N ALA A 25 12.24 -4.90 0.59
CA ALA A 25 12.62 -4.97 -0.82
C ALA A 25 13.23 -3.65 -1.31
N ALA A 26 12.62 -2.51 -0.98
CA ALA A 26 13.15 -1.20 -1.32
C ALA A 26 14.52 -0.92 -0.67
N ALA A 27 14.72 -1.34 0.59
CA ALA A 27 16.01 -1.23 1.27
C ALA A 27 17.10 -2.05 0.58
N ARG A 28 16.80 -3.31 0.19
CA ARG A 28 17.74 -4.14 -0.61
C ARG A 28 18.14 -3.49 -1.93
N GLU A 29 17.27 -2.66 -2.48
CA GLU A 29 17.51 -1.90 -3.71
C GLU A 29 18.11 -0.50 -3.46
N GLY A 30 18.65 -0.25 -2.26
CA GLY A 30 19.43 0.94 -1.93
C GLY A 30 18.61 2.15 -1.49
N ALA A 31 17.33 2.00 -1.19
CA ALA A 31 16.50 3.09 -0.73
C ALA A 31 16.76 3.48 0.73
N ILE A 32 16.50 4.75 1.04
CA ILE A 32 16.35 5.29 2.39
C ILE A 32 14.88 5.11 2.79
N ILE A 33 14.61 4.46 3.91
CA ILE A 33 13.27 3.99 4.25
C ILE A 33 12.65 4.78 5.40
N ALA A 34 11.42 5.23 5.20
CA ALA A 34 10.54 5.63 6.29
C ALA A 34 9.33 4.71 6.32
N VAL A 35 9.03 4.10 7.46
CA VAL A 35 7.82 3.30 7.64
C VAL A 35 6.89 3.97 8.62
N THR A 36 5.58 3.91 8.34
CA THR A 36 4.57 4.39 9.29
C THR A 36 3.58 3.31 9.68
N GLY A 37 2.98 3.48 10.83
CA GLY A 37 1.96 2.57 11.36
C GLY A 37 1.54 2.97 12.76
N ARG A 38 0.52 2.31 13.28
CA ARG A 38 -0.05 2.61 14.62
C ARG A 38 0.70 1.94 15.76
N ARG A 39 1.47 0.87 15.49
CA ARG A 39 2.13 0.01 16.50
C ARG A 39 3.63 0.30 16.55
N PRO A 40 4.10 1.05 17.57
CA PRO A 40 5.51 1.42 17.69
C PRO A 40 6.44 0.21 17.74
N GLU A 41 6.07 -0.82 18.49
CA GLU A 41 6.93 -2.01 18.71
C GLU A 41 7.31 -2.68 17.39
N ARG A 42 6.34 -2.84 16.48
CA ARG A 42 6.58 -3.45 15.16
C ARG A 42 7.33 -2.51 14.21
N GLY A 43 6.96 -1.22 14.22
CA GLY A 43 7.58 -0.24 13.33
C GLY A 43 9.03 0.03 13.69
N GLU A 44 9.34 0.20 14.97
CA GLU A 44 10.70 0.37 15.47
C GLU A 44 11.56 -0.88 15.27
N ALA A 45 10.99 -2.07 15.48
CA ALA A 45 11.69 -3.33 15.22
C ALA A 45 12.10 -3.44 13.74
N LEU A 46 11.18 -3.12 12.81
CA LEU A 46 11.52 -3.13 11.38
C LEU A 46 12.56 -2.06 11.03
N ALA A 47 12.44 -0.85 11.56
CA ALA A 47 13.43 0.20 11.29
C ALA A 47 14.83 -0.20 11.80
N ARG A 48 14.93 -0.81 12.98
CA ARG A 48 16.19 -1.38 13.48
C ARG A 48 16.71 -2.50 12.58
N GLU A 49 15.87 -3.47 12.22
CA GLU A 49 16.22 -4.55 11.29
C GLU A 49 16.85 -4.01 10.00
N LEU A 50 16.20 -3.02 9.37
CA LEU A 50 16.68 -2.41 8.14
C LEU A 50 18.03 -1.69 8.35
N THR A 51 18.19 -1.03 9.49
CA THR A 51 19.44 -0.33 9.84
C THR A 51 20.58 -1.30 10.10
N ASP A 52 20.32 -2.41 10.79
CA ASP A 52 21.30 -3.47 11.05
C ASP A 52 21.79 -4.13 9.75
N HIS A 53 20.96 -4.12 8.71
CA HIS A 53 21.31 -4.55 7.35
C HIS A 53 21.90 -3.45 6.46
N GLY A 54 22.24 -2.29 7.04
CA GLY A 54 22.96 -1.21 6.37
C GLY A 54 22.10 -0.15 5.66
N ALA A 55 20.79 -0.24 5.71
CA ALA A 55 19.91 0.79 5.17
C ALA A 55 19.76 1.96 6.17
N LYS A 56 19.48 3.17 5.66
CA LYS A 56 18.99 4.26 6.51
C LYS A 56 17.49 4.11 6.68
N ALA A 57 17.02 3.91 7.91
CA ALA A 57 15.60 3.71 8.16
C ALA A 57 15.09 4.43 9.40
N ILE A 58 13.84 4.93 9.33
CA ILE A 58 13.11 5.47 10.49
C ILE A 58 11.70 4.91 10.55
N TYR A 59 11.15 4.91 11.76
CA TYR A 59 9.72 4.70 11.99
C TYR A 59 9.06 5.99 12.47
N VAL A 60 7.87 6.28 11.95
CA VAL A 60 7.02 7.39 12.39
C VAL A 60 5.66 6.84 12.80
N ARG A 61 5.30 6.96 14.08
CA ARG A 61 3.97 6.54 14.55
C ARG A 61 2.90 7.38 13.86
N THR A 62 1.95 6.72 13.18
CA THR A 62 0.91 7.40 12.40
C THR A 62 -0.35 6.56 12.38
N ASP A 63 -1.47 7.15 12.74
CA ASP A 63 -2.78 6.68 12.32
C ASP A 63 -3.16 7.40 11.02
N VAL A 64 -3.19 6.67 9.91
CA VAL A 64 -3.50 7.22 8.59
C VAL A 64 -4.93 7.75 8.48
N ALA A 65 -5.84 7.31 9.34
CA ALA A 65 -7.20 7.82 9.41
C ALA A 65 -7.27 9.26 9.94
N ASP A 66 -6.26 9.69 10.71
CA ASP A 66 -6.09 11.05 11.18
C ASP A 66 -5.28 11.87 10.16
N VAL A 67 -5.94 12.84 9.55
CA VAL A 67 -5.33 13.69 8.50
C VAL A 67 -4.15 14.49 9.01
N ALA A 68 -4.18 14.96 10.26
CA ALA A 68 -3.07 15.71 10.84
C ALA A 68 -1.83 14.81 11.01
N GLN A 69 -2.01 13.59 11.51
CA GLN A 69 -0.94 12.61 11.62
C GLN A 69 -0.41 12.16 10.25
N ALA A 70 -1.30 11.95 9.27
CA ALA A 70 -0.89 11.62 7.91
C ALA A 70 0.03 12.69 7.31
N ARG A 71 -0.35 13.97 7.40
CA ARG A 71 0.47 15.10 6.95
C ARG A 71 1.78 15.23 7.74
N GLU A 72 1.70 15.11 9.06
CA GLU A 72 2.88 15.17 9.93
C GLU A 72 3.88 14.05 9.64
N SER A 73 3.42 12.87 9.26
CA SER A 73 4.32 11.77 8.90
C SER A 73 5.18 12.10 7.67
N VAL A 74 4.61 12.75 6.65
CA VAL A 74 5.38 13.23 5.49
C VAL A 74 6.35 14.33 5.90
N ALA A 75 5.91 15.30 6.71
CA ALA A 75 6.78 16.36 7.22
C ALA A 75 7.94 15.80 8.06
N ALA A 76 7.71 14.77 8.87
CA ALA A 76 8.75 14.10 9.65
C ALA A 76 9.81 13.44 8.77
N VAL A 77 9.39 12.79 7.66
CA VAL A 77 10.32 12.21 6.69
C VAL A 77 11.16 13.29 6.00
N ILE A 78 10.53 14.40 5.62
CA ILE A 78 11.25 15.54 5.01
C ILE A 78 12.26 16.13 6.00
N ARG A 79 11.90 16.29 7.29
CA ARG A 79 12.84 16.75 8.31
C ARG A 79 14.02 15.79 8.51
N ALA A 80 13.77 14.49 8.45
CA ALA A 80 14.81 13.47 8.67
C ALA A 80 15.75 13.29 7.48
N PHE A 81 15.22 13.34 6.26
CA PHE A 81 15.97 12.96 5.05
C PHE A 81 16.00 14.06 3.97
N GLY A 82 15.41 15.23 4.24
CA GLY A 82 15.44 16.40 3.36
C GLY A 82 14.44 16.36 2.20
N ARG A 83 13.80 15.21 1.91
CA ARG A 83 12.89 15.04 0.77
C ARG A 83 12.06 13.77 0.87
N ILE A 84 11.11 13.64 -0.06
CA ILE A 84 10.42 12.40 -0.36
C ILE A 84 10.49 12.16 -1.88
N ASP A 85 10.96 11.00 -2.32
CA ASP A 85 11.04 10.64 -3.74
C ASP A 85 9.97 9.63 -4.13
N CYS A 86 9.62 8.75 -3.20
CA CYS A 86 8.64 7.69 -3.42
C CYS A 86 7.67 7.57 -2.23
N LEU A 87 6.38 7.31 -2.54
CA LEU A 87 5.36 7.01 -1.54
C LEU A 87 4.67 5.69 -1.89
N VAL A 88 4.51 4.81 -0.90
CA VAL A 88 3.68 3.61 -1.01
C VAL A 88 2.55 3.69 0.00
N ASN A 89 1.31 3.77 -0.48
CA ASN A 89 0.11 3.70 0.34
C ASN A 89 -0.30 2.24 0.51
N CYS A 90 0.12 1.63 1.62
CA CYS A 90 -0.14 0.22 1.93
C CYS A 90 -1.01 0.02 3.18
N ALA A 91 -1.29 1.07 3.95
CA ALA A 91 -2.22 0.98 5.08
C ALA A 91 -3.61 0.57 4.58
N GLY A 92 -4.24 -0.39 5.27
CA GLY A 92 -5.55 -0.88 4.91
C GLY A 92 -6.35 -1.39 6.09
N LEU A 93 -7.66 -1.27 5.98
CA LEU A 93 -8.67 -1.86 6.85
C LEU A 93 -9.53 -2.79 6.00
N THR A 94 -9.71 -4.04 6.45
CA THR A 94 -10.48 -5.09 5.74
C THR A 94 -11.60 -5.67 6.61
N ALA A 95 -12.11 -4.90 7.58
CA ALA A 95 -13.25 -5.32 8.39
C ALA A 95 -14.46 -5.65 7.49
N ARG A 96 -15.26 -6.62 7.92
CA ARG A 96 -16.37 -7.14 7.12
C ARG A 96 -17.66 -6.38 7.42
N GLY A 97 -18.44 -6.15 6.39
CA GLY A 97 -19.79 -5.60 6.44
C GLY A 97 -20.45 -5.71 5.09
N THR A 98 -21.73 -6.13 5.08
CA THR A 98 -22.59 -6.20 3.89
C THR A 98 -23.27 -4.85 3.67
N LEU A 99 -24.01 -4.72 2.57
CA LEU A 99 -24.85 -3.54 2.32
C LEU A 99 -25.91 -3.33 3.45
N LEU A 100 -26.34 -4.40 4.10
CA LEU A 100 -27.42 -4.35 5.10
C LEU A 100 -26.93 -4.10 6.52
N ASP A 101 -25.72 -4.53 6.87
CA ASP A 101 -25.21 -4.51 8.23
C ASP A 101 -23.98 -3.59 8.45
N THR A 102 -23.46 -2.98 7.39
CA THR A 102 -22.41 -1.97 7.52
C THR A 102 -22.93 -0.74 8.27
N THR A 103 -22.38 -0.48 9.46
CA THR A 103 -22.73 0.71 10.24
C THR A 103 -22.09 1.97 9.62
N PRO A 104 -22.64 3.18 9.89
CA PRO A 104 -21.99 4.43 9.47
C PRO A 104 -20.54 4.53 9.93
N ASP A 105 -20.24 4.17 11.17
CA ASP A 105 -18.88 4.21 11.71
C ASP A 105 -17.92 3.27 10.98
N LEU A 106 -18.38 2.06 10.65
CA LEU A 106 -17.57 1.12 9.88
C LEU A 106 -17.32 1.63 8.45
N PHE A 107 -18.34 2.21 7.81
CA PHE A 107 -18.22 2.84 6.50
C PHE A 107 -17.18 3.97 6.54
N ASP A 108 -17.31 4.89 7.51
CA ASP A 108 -16.42 6.04 7.68
C ASP A 108 -14.97 5.61 7.97
N GLN A 109 -14.77 4.54 8.76
CA GLN A 109 -13.45 3.98 8.99
C GLN A 109 -12.81 3.43 7.70
N HIS A 110 -13.57 2.73 6.85
CA HIS A 110 -13.08 2.26 5.56
C HIS A 110 -12.66 3.43 4.66
N ILE A 111 -13.48 4.47 4.56
CA ILE A 111 -13.14 5.68 3.81
C ILE A 111 -11.92 6.37 4.42
N ALA A 112 -11.86 6.51 5.73
CA ALA A 112 -10.76 7.20 6.41
C ALA A 112 -9.41 6.52 6.17
N VAL A 113 -9.35 5.19 6.32
CA VAL A 113 -8.09 4.43 6.21
C VAL A 113 -7.72 4.15 4.76
N ASN A 114 -8.68 3.65 3.94
CA ASN A 114 -8.37 3.12 2.61
C ASN A 114 -8.39 4.17 1.49
N LEU A 115 -8.97 5.36 1.74
CA LEU A 115 -9.11 6.40 0.71
C LEU A 115 -8.65 7.79 1.19
N ARG A 116 -9.22 8.30 2.28
CA ARG A 116 -8.91 9.65 2.76
C ARG A 116 -7.45 9.78 3.21
N GLY A 117 -6.94 8.81 3.96
CA GLY A 117 -5.54 8.78 4.39
C GLY A 117 -4.56 8.80 3.21
N PRO A 118 -4.65 7.87 2.25
CA PRO A 118 -3.87 7.92 1.01
C PRO A 118 -3.96 9.25 0.26
N PHE A 119 -5.15 9.86 0.18
CA PHE A 119 -5.32 11.17 -0.44
C PHE A 119 -4.41 12.23 0.19
N PHE A 120 -4.42 12.36 1.52
CA PHE A 120 -3.65 13.41 2.20
C PHE A 120 -2.15 13.09 2.30
N LEU A 121 -1.76 11.83 2.32
CA LEU A 121 -0.36 11.42 2.15
C LEU A 121 0.16 11.81 0.77
N MET A 122 -0.60 11.50 -0.29
CA MET A 122 -0.26 11.87 -1.67
C MET A 122 -0.19 13.40 -1.82
N GLN A 123 -1.17 14.14 -1.27
CA GLN A 123 -1.18 15.60 -1.33
C GLN A 123 0.12 16.20 -0.75
N SER A 124 0.54 15.69 0.41
CA SER A 124 1.75 16.20 1.08
C SER A 124 3.03 15.79 0.35
N ALA A 125 3.11 14.55 -0.13
CA ALA A 125 4.27 14.07 -0.87
C ALA A 125 4.42 14.79 -2.23
N VAL A 126 3.32 14.97 -2.96
CA VAL A 126 3.31 15.71 -4.23
C VAL A 126 3.71 17.18 -4.01
N ALA A 127 3.23 17.81 -2.93
CA ALA A 127 3.61 19.19 -2.60
C ALA A 127 5.13 19.35 -2.39
N ASP A 128 5.80 18.39 -1.72
CA ASP A 128 7.25 18.37 -1.59
C ASP A 128 7.95 18.19 -2.94
N MET A 129 7.50 17.22 -3.74
CA MET A 129 8.06 16.96 -5.08
C MET A 129 7.97 18.22 -5.97
N LEU A 130 6.81 18.88 -5.98
CA LEU A 130 6.59 20.13 -6.74
C LEU A 130 7.46 21.27 -6.25
N SER A 131 7.59 21.45 -4.93
CA SER A 131 8.41 22.53 -4.35
C SER A 131 9.88 22.42 -4.72
N ARG A 132 10.36 21.19 -4.94
CA ARG A 132 11.73 20.89 -5.37
C ARG A 132 11.90 20.79 -6.89
N HIS A 133 10.82 20.95 -7.68
CA HIS A 133 10.82 20.69 -9.13
C HIS A 133 11.39 19.29 -9.49
N ALA A 134 11.21 18.32 -8.61
CA ALA A 134 11.77 16.98 -8.71
C ALA A 134 10.74 15.96 -9.19
N PRO A 135 11.16 14.93 -9.95
CA PRO A 135 10.29 13.81 -10.27
C PRO A 135 9.96 13.00 -9.00
N GLY A 136 8.87 12.26 -9.05
CA GLY A 136 8.48 11.36 -7.96
C GLY A 136 7.68 10.17 -8.43
N THR A 137 7.53 9.20 -7.55
CA THR A 137 6.73 8.01 -7.86
C THR A 137 5.86 7.60 -6.67
N ILE A 138 4.59 7.31 -6.95
CA ILE A 138 3.62 6.86 -5.95
C ILE A 138 3.01 5.54 -6.38
N VAL A 139 2.94 4.58 -5.47
CA VAL A 139 2.22 3.32 -5.66
C VAL A 139 1.16 3.17 -4.58
N ASN A 140 -0.09 3.02 -5.00
CA ASN A 140 -1.22 2.74 -4.13
C ASN A 140 -1.52 1.24 -4.12
N ILE A 141 -1.52 0.61 -2.94
CA ILE A 141 -1.96 -0.78 -2.82
C ILE A 141 -3.47 -0.82 -2.82
N GLY A 142 -4.00 -1.18 -3.96
CA GLY A 142 -5.41 -1.42 -4.22
C GLY A 142 -5.87 -2.81 -3.81
N SER A 143 -6.97 -3.26 -4.41
CA SER A 143 -7.49 -4.62 -4.28
C SER A 143 -8.29 -4.95 -5.52
N THR A 144 -8.32 -6.20 -5.93
CA THR A 144 -9.24 -6.69 -6.96
C THR A 144 -10.71 -6.48 -6.57
N SER A 145 -11.00 -6.34 -5.26
CA SER A 145 -12.32 -5.90 -4.77
C SER A 145 -12.73 -4.49 -5.23
N ALA A 146 -11.83 -3.70 -5.83
CA ALA A 146 -12.15 -2.41 -6.44
C ALA A 146 -13.04 -2.56 -7.69
N HIS A 147 -13.03 -3.70 -8.35
CA HIS A 147 -13.88 -3.97 -9.51
C HIS A 147 -15.29 -4.39 -9.09
N CYS A 148 -15.38 -5.31 -8.17
CA CYS A 148 -16.57 -5.79 -7.48
C CYS A 148 -16.10 -6.83 -6.46
N GLY A 149 -16.48 -6.70 -5.22
CA GLY A 149 -16.00 -7.60 -4.18
C GLY A 149 -17.00 -8.65 -3.73
N GLN A 150 -16.59 -9.42 -2.76
CA GLN A 150 -17.50 -10.27 -2.02
C GLN A 150 -18.54 -9.42 -1.30
N SER A 151 -19.78 -9.96 -1.15
CA SER A 151 -20.92 -9.23 -0.58
C SER A 151 -20.67 -8.65 0.83
N PHE A 152 -19.75 -9.23 1.58
CA PHE A 152 -19.34 -8.78 2.93
C PHE A 152 -18.18 -7.76 2.93
N LEU A 153 -17.81 -7.22 1.78
CA LEU A 153 -16.78 -6.17 1.62
C LEU A 153 -17.34 -4.87 1.04
N ALA A 154 -18.61 -4.53 1.33
CA ALA A 154 -19.29 -3.41 0.67
C ALA A 154 -18.51 -2.08 0.81
N ALA A 155 -18.26 -1.61 2.03
CA ALA A 155 -17.54 -0.35 2.27
C ALA A 155 -16.06 -0.41 1.83
N TYR A 156 -15.42 -1.57 1.97
CA TYR A 156 -14.05 -1.78 1.49
C TYR A 156 -13.94 -1.63 -0.03
N SER A 157 -14.86 -2.27 -0.79
CA SER A 157 -14.88 -2.18 -2.25
C SER A 157 -15.09 -0.75 -2.72
N VAL A 158 -16.00 0.01 -2.10
CA VAL A 158 -16.20 1.44 -2.39
C VAL A 158 -14.91 2.23 -2.19
N ALA A 159 -14.24 2.05 -1.06
CA ALA A 159 -13.00 2.77 -0.75
C ALA A 159 -11.86 2.42 -1.72
N LYS A 160 -11.71 1.14 -2.10
CA LYS A 160 -10.67 0.70 -3.05
C LYS A 160 -10.98 1.11 -4.49
N SER A 161 -12.25 1.14 -4.91
CA SER A 161 -12.66 1.73 -6.19
C SER A 161 -12.36 3.23 -6.22
N GLY A 162 -12.64 3.94 -5.12
CA GLY A 162 -12.27 5.35 -4.96
C GLY A 162 -10.76 5.58 -5.06
N LEU A 163 -9.95 4.70 -4.48
CA LEU A 163 -8.48 4.79 -4.57
C LEU A 163 -7.98 4.57 -6.01
N ALA A 164 -8.59 3.65 -6.76
CA ALA A 164 -8.28 3.44 -8.17
C ALA A 164 -8.62 4.67 -9.03
N ALA A 165 -9.77 5.31 -8.78
CA ALA A 165 -10.17 6.55 -9.44
C ALA A 165 -9.22 7.71 -9.08
N LEU A 166 -8.88 7.86 -7.78
CA LEU A 166 -7.94 8.85 -7.29
C LEU A 166 -6.54 8.68 -7.94
N THR A 167 -6.07 7.45 -8.09
CA THR A 167 -4.81 7.13 -8.76
C THR A 167 -4.77 7.70 -10.18
N ARG A 168 -5.81 7.45 -10.99
CA ARG A 168 -5.89 7.94 -12.36
C ARG A 168 -5.98 9.47 -12.43
N ASN A 169 -6.80 10.07 -11.55
CA ASN A 169 -6.98 11.51 -11.50
C ASN A 169 -5.68 12.23 -11.12
N ALA A 170 -5.02 11.81 -10.06
CA ALA A 170 -3.77 12.40 -9.61
C ALA A 170 -2.62 12.19 -10.62
N ALA A 171 -2.53 11.01 -11.24
CA ALA A 171 -1.58 10.75 -12.29
C ALA A 171 -1.75 11.69 -13.49
N HIS A 172 -3.01 11.89 -13.92
CA HIS A 172 -3.32 12.83 -14.99
C HIS A 172 -2.95 14.27 -14.63
N ALA A 173 -3.26 14.71 -13.41
CA ALA A 173 -2.98 16.07 -12.95
C ALA A 173 -1.47 16.38 -12.95
N HIS A 174 -0.63 15.42 -12.57
CA HIS A 174 0.81 15.63 -12.35
C HIS A 174 1.72 15.00 -13.42
N ARG A 175 1.18 14.62 -14.58
CA ARG A 175 1.97 13.98 -15.65
C ARG A 175 3.09 14.87 -16.22
N PHE A 176 2.87 16.18 -16.26
CA PHE A 176 3.88 17.14 -16.72
C PHE A 176 4.89 17.54 -15.63
N ASP A 177 4.57 17.23 -14.36
CA ASP A 177 5.49 17.42 -13.23
C ASP A 177 6.47 16.25 -13.09
N ARG A 178 6.41 15.27 -13.98
CA ARG A 178 7.21 14.02 -13.94
C ARG A 178 6.95 13.19 -12.68
N ILE A 179 5.73 13.28 -12.13
CA ILE A 179 5.29 12.48 -10.98
C ILE A 179 4.42 11.35 -11.52
N ARG A 180 4.89 10.12 -11.35
CA ARG A 180 4.18 8.91 -11.78
C ARG A 180 3.38 8.35 -10.60
N ILE A 181 2.12 8.03 -10.84
CA ILE A 181 1.22 7.52 -9.81
C ILE A 181 0.49 6.31 -10.37
N ASN A 182 0.69 5.14 -9.77
CA ASN A 182 0.08 3.89 -10.19
C ASN A 182 -0.57 3.18 -9.01
N ALA A 183 -1.46 2.24 -9.28
CA ALA A 183 -2.01 1.34 -8.29
C ALA A 183 -1.75 -0.12 -8.65
N LEU A 184 -1.57 -0.95 -7.63
CA LEU A 184 -1.50 -2.39 -7.73
C LEU A 184 -2.69 -2.98 -6.97
N ASN A 185 -3.69 -3.46 -7.70
CA ASN A 185 -4.84 -4.17 -7.14
C ASN A 185 -4.39 -5.59 -6.81
N ILE A 186 -4.10 -5.85 -5.55
CA ILE A 186 -3.68 -7.18 -5.13
C ILE A 186 -4.87 -8.09 -4.93
N GLY A 187 -4.70 -9.37 -5.29
CA GLY A 187 -5.62 -10.44 -5.01
C GLY A 187 -5.46 -11.00 -3.60
N TRP A 188 -5.94 -12.22 -3.41
CA TRP A 188 -5.88 -12.89 -2.10
C TRP A 188 -4.43 -13.23 -1.74
N THR A 189 -3.93 -12.57 -0.69
CA THR A 189 -2.52 -12.56 -0.33
C THR A 189 -2.32 -13.12 1.08
N GLU A 190 -1.31 -13.95 1.25
CA GLU A 190 -0.93 -14.52 2.54
C GLU A 190 -0.23 -13.46 3.40
N THR A 191 -0.91 -13.06 4.50
CA THR A 191 -0.39 -12.11 5.48
C THR A 191 -0.89 -12.48 6.89
N GLU A 192 -0.17 -12.02 7.92
CA GLU A 192 -0.67 -12.12 9.31
C GLU A 192 -2.04 -11.42 9.49
N GLY A 193 -2.25 -10.32 8.77
CA GLY A 193 -3.51 -9.58 8.81
C GLY A 193 -4.66 -10.37 8.20
N GLU A 194 -4.39 -11.07 7.11
CA GLU A 194 -5.38 -11.94 6.48
C GLU A 194 -5.67 -13.18 7.35
N ASP A 195 -4.65 -13.81 7.95
CA ASP A 195 -4.86 -14.90 8.90
C ASP A 195 -5.79 -14.50 10.05
N ALA A 196 -5.52 -13.33 10.65
CA ALA A 196 -6.38 -12.79 11.71
C ALA A 196 -7.83 -12.55 11.22
N THR A 197 -7.98 -12.06 9.99
CA THR A 197 -9.29 -11.82 9.36
C THR A 197 -10.03 -13.14 9.09
N GLN A 198 -9.35 -14.13 8.54
CA GLN A 198 -9.93 -15.43 8.25
C GLN A 198 -10.42 -16.13 9.53
N ARG A 199 -9.64 -16.06 10.60
CA ARG A 199 -10.03 -16.61 11.91
C ARG A 199 -11.20 -15.84 12.54
N ALA A 200 -11.19 -14.51 12.45
CA ALA A 200 -12.22 -13.66 13.10
C ALA A 200 -13.58 -13.72 12.40
N TYR A 201 -13.61 -13.79 11.07
CA TYR A 201 -14.85 -13.63 10.29
C TYR A 201 -15.29 -14.89 9.54
N HIS A 202 -14.39 -15.85 9.31
CA HIS A 202 -14.66 -17.03 8.48
C HIS A 202 -14.44 -18.34 9.23
N ALA A 203 -14.23 -18.31 10.55
CA ALA A 203 -13.98 -19.49 11.39
C ALA A 203 -12.88 -20.41 10.83
N ALA A 204 -11.86 -19.81 10.21
CA ALA A 204 -10.81 -20.55 9.52
C ALA A 204 -9.95 -21.37 10.50
N GLY A 205 -9.71 -22.64 10.17
CA GLY A 205 -8.80 -23.53 10.89
C GLY A 205 -7.33 -23.33 10.50
N ASP A 206 -6.43 -24.10 11.11
CA ASP A 206 -4.99 -23.94 10.92
C ASP A 206 -4.47 -24.24 9.51
N ASN A 207 -5.25 -24.90 8.68
CA ASN A 207 -4.91 -25.27 7.29
C ASN A 207 -5.66 -24.43 6.25
N TRP A 208 -6.22 -23.28 6.63
CA TRP A 208 -7.04 -22.47 5.73
C TRP A 208 -6.29 -22.00 4.47
N GLN A 209 -5.00 -21.64 4.60
CA GLN A 209 -4.17 -21.23 3.45
C GLN A 209 -4.06 -22.34 2.41
N GLN A 210 -3.82 -23.59 2.87
CA GLN A 210 -3.75 -24.75 1.99
C GLN A 210 -5.09 -25.04 1.30
N GLN A 211 -6.20 -24.87 2.04
CA GLN A 211 -7.54 -25.06 1.47
C GLN A 211 -7.88 -23.98 0.46
N ALA A 212 -7.60 -22.72 0.80
CA ALA A 212 -7.76 -21.60 -0.10
C ALA A 212 -6.92 -21.77 -1.38
N GLY A 213 -5.67 -22.20 -1.25
CA GLY A 213 -4.80 -22.46 -2.39
C GLY A 213 -5.40 -23.45 -3.39
N LYS A 214 -6.11 -24.49 -2.93
CA LYS A 214 -6.76 -25.48 -3.82
C LYS A 214 -7.85 -24.89 -4.71
N THR A 215 -8.40 -23.72 -4.34
CA THR A 215 -9.44 -23.02 -5.12
C THR A 215 -8.85 -21.97 -6.08
N LEU A 216 -7.55 -21.80 -6.06
CA LEU A 216 -6.86 -20.76 -6.84
C LEU A 216 -6.06 -21.38 -8.00
N PRO A 217 -6.01 -20.72 -9.17
CA PRO A 217 -5.34 -21.25 -10.36
C PRO A 217 -3.87 -21.65 -10.16
N MET A 218 -3.11 -20.87 -9.36
CA MET A 218 -1.69 -21.14 -9.08
C MET A 218 -1.50 -22.09 -7.89
N GLY A 219 -2.57 -22.64 -7.32
CA GLY A 219 -2.50 -23.57 -6.18
C GLY A 219 -2.09 -22.93 -4.85
N ARG A 220 -1.96 -21.63 -4.77
CA ARG A 220 -1.51 -20.89 -3.58
C ARG A 220 -2.00 -19.45 -3.55
N LEU A 221 -1.97 -18.85 -2.38
CA LEU A 221 -2.16 -17.40 -2.20
C LEU A 221 -0.99 -16.60 -2.81
N GLY A 222 -1.24 -15.35 -3.14
CA GLY A 222 -0.17 -14.40 -3.49
C GLY A 222 0.78 -14.20 -2.31
N GLN A 223 2.07 -13.99 -2.58
CA GLN A 223 3.09 -13.81 -1.55
C GLN A 223 3.49 -12.34 -1.46
N VAL A 224 3.74 -11.87 -0.22
CA VAL A 224 4.08 -10.46 0.03
C VAL A 224 5.36 -10.02 -0.68
N ASP A 225 6.34 -10.91 -0.83
CA ASP A 225 7.61 -10.60 -1.49
C ASP A 225 7.43 -10.42 -3.00
N GLU A 226 6.55 -11.19 -3.64
CA GLU A 226 6.22 -11.03 -5.07
C GLU A 226 5.54 -9.69 -5.34
N ILE A 227 4.64 -9.26 -4.44
CA ILE A 227 4.01 -7.93 -4.50
C ILE A 227 5.07 -6.84 -4.29
N ALA A 228 5.97 -7.03 -3.33
CA ALA A 228 7.02 -6.06 -3.03
C ALA A 228 7.96 -5.85 -4.23
N ASP A 229 8.33 -6.91 -4.94
CA ASP A 229 9.16 -6.82 -6.15
C ASP A 229 8.45 -6.00 -7.25
N MET A 230 7.15 -6.22 -7.46
CA MET A 230 6.38 -5.42 -8.43
C MET A 230 6.25 -3.95 -7.99
N VAL A 231 6.06 -3.68 -6.70
CA VAL A 231 6.03 -2.31 -6.18
C VAL A 231 7.39 -1.63 -6.39
N VAL A 232 8.49 -2.27 -6.07
CA VAL A 232 9.85 -1.75 -6.30
C VAL A 232 10.09 -1.46 -7.79
N PHE A 233 9.68 -2.37 -8.68
CA PHE A 233 9.74 -2.12 -10.12
C PHE A 233 8.96 -0.85 -10.52
N LEU A 234 7.73 -0.68 -10.03
CA LEU A 234 6.90 0.51 -10.32
C LEU A 234 7.50 1.81 -9.76
N LEU A 235 8.16 1.75 -8.58
CA LEU A 235 8.85 2.89 -7.99
C LEU A 235 10.11 3.28 -8.77
N SER A 236 10.76 2.33 -9.42
CA SER A 236 12.04 2.52 -10.11
C SER A 236 11.87 3.17 -11.49
N ASP A 237 12.99 3.65 -12.02
CA ASP A 237 13.05 4.18 -13.39
C ASP A 237 12.87 3.08 -14.46
N ARG A 238 12.98 1.80 -14.09
CA ARG A 238 12.78 0.66 -14.99
C ARG A 238 11.33 0.52 -15.47
N SER A 239 10.36 1.03 -14.73
CA SER A 239 8.95 1.09 -15.16
C SER A 239 8.69 2.19 -16.21
N GLY A 240 9.71 2.99 -16.56
CA GLY A 240 9.67 3.96 -17.65
C GLY A 240 8.59 5.02 -17.47
N VAL A 241 7.74 5.18 -18.47
CA VAL A 241 6.72 6.24 -18.54
C VAL A 241 5.37 5.84 -17.92
N VAL A 242 5.26 4.67 -17.31
CA VAL A 242 3.98 4.15 -16.79
C VAL A 242 3.45 5.04 -15.68
N THR A 243 2.28 5.63 -15.90
CA THR A 243 1.52 6.42 -14.93
C THR A 243 0.02 6.27 -15.15
N GLY A 244 -0.79 6.41 -14.10
CA GLY A 244 -2.24 6.25 -14.15
C GLY A 244 -2.72 4.80 -14.32
N SER A 245 -1.82 3.84 -14.31
CA SER A 245 -2.16 2.43 -14.43
C SER A 245 -2.69 1.90 -13.10
N VAL A 246 -3.80 1.15 -13.19
CA VAL A 246 -4.34 0.34 -12.10
C VAL A 246 -4.19 -1.10 -12.56
N ILE A 247 -3.19 -1.77 -12.02
CA ILE A 247 -2.73 -3.09 -12.46
C ILE A 247 -3.35 -4.13 -11.55
N ASP A 248 -4.08 -5.07 -12.12
CA ASP A 248 -4.59 -6.22 -11.37
C ASP A 248 -3.47 -7.24 -11.20
N TRP A 249 -2.99 -7.36 -9.96
CA TRP A 249 -2.00 -8.31 -9.54
C TRP A 249 -2.71 -9.48 -8.85
N ASP A 250 -3.34 -10.32 -9.66
CA ASP A 250 -4.11 -11.47 -9.20
C ASP A 250 -3.98 -12.61 -10.21
N GLN A 251 -4.28 -13.79 -9.77
CA GLN A 251 -4.36 -15.00 -10.61
C GLN A 251 -5.76 -15.24 -11.17
N ILE A 252 -6.75 -14.42 -10.76
CA ILE A 252 -8.11 -14.44 -11.29
C ILE A 252 -8.24 -13.34 -12.34
N VAL A 253 -8.72 -13.70 -13.53
CA VAL A 253 -8.98 -12.72 -14.61
C VAL A 253 -10.38 -12.13 -14.39
N ILE A 254 -10.41 -10.87 -13.95
CA ILE A 254 -11.67 -10.21 -13.62
C ILE A 254 -12.47 -9.93 -14.89
N GLY A 255 -13.74 -10.32 -14.86
CA GLY A 255 -14.66 -10.14 -16.01
C GLY A 255 -14.61 -11.27 -17.03
N ALA A 256 -13.72 -12.26 -16.87
CA ALA A 256 -13.79 -13.49 -17.65
C ALA A 256 -14.92 -14.39 -17.09
N VAL A 257 -15.70 -14.98 -17.98
CA VAL A 257 -16.72 -15.99 -17.69
C VAL A 257 -16.51 -17.16 -18.65
N ASP A 258 -16.50 -18.37 -18.11
CA ASP A 258 -16.46 -19.62 -18.89
C ASP A 258 -17.87 -20.11 -19.20
#